data_10cdc806f4a235ea6be85baaff63f1bf
#
_entry.id   10cdc806f4a235ea6be85baaff63f1bf
#
_cell.length_a   1.000
_cell.length_b   1.000
_cell.length_c   1.000
_cell.angle_alpha   90.00
_cell.angle_beta   90.00
_cell.angle_gamma   90.00
#
_symmetry.space_group_name_H-M   'P 1'
#
loop_
_entity.id
_entity.type
_entity.pdbx_description
1 polymer ?
#
loop_
_entity_poly.entity_id
_entity_poly.type
_entity_poly.pdbx_seq_one_letter_code
_entity_poly.pdbx_strand_id
1 'polypeptide(L)'
;MPVAMFSGGRTHHELLLIQVGADATPIPAGRRVGMYHFGLKVGDTDEELRAALQRLVDAGVPVSGSADHGMTHSLYVADPDGNEIELYVDVPGVDWEDPDVLMGPPRPLRL
;
A
#
# COMPACT_ATOMS: atom_id res chain seq x y z
N MET A 1 14.48 19.05 12.16
CA MET A 1 13.31 18.16 12.29
C MET A 1 13.76 16.73 12.03
N PRO A 2 13.29 15.77 12.83
CA PRO A 2 13.62 14.37 12.58
C PRO A 2 13.07 13.90 11.22
N VAL A 3 13.85 13.07 10.54
CA VAL A 3 13.50 12.49 9.25
C VAL A 3 13.69 10.99 9.28
N ALA A 4 12.86 10.27 8.53
CA ALA A 4 13.04 8.85 8.25
C ALA A 4 13.07 8.65 6.73
N MET A 5 14.13 7.99 6.26
CA MET A 5 14.30 7.63 4.87
C MET A 5 14.13 6.12 4.71
N PHE A 6 13.32 5.71 3.74
CA PHE A 6 13.07 4.31 3.45
C PHE A 6 13.53 4.00 2.03
N SER A 7 14.23 2.90 1.87
CA SER A 7 14.80 2.50 0.59
C SER A 7 14.52 1.03 0.30
N GLY A 8 14.21 0.73 -0.96
CA GLY A 8 14.16 -0.63 -1.47
C GLY A 8 15.54 -1.18 -1.85
N GLY A 9 16.62 -0.44 -1.61
CA GLY A 9 17.99 -0.86 -1.87
C GLY A 9 18.59 -0.36 -3.19
N ARG A 10 17.79 0.32 -4.02
CA ARG A 10 18.25 0.82 -5.34
C ARG A 10 18.87 2.22 -5.26
N THR A 11 18.50 2.99 -4.25
CA THR A 11 18.95 4.36 -4.04
C THR A 11 18.89 4.68 -2.54
N HIS A 12 19.33 5.89 -2.17
CA HIS A 12 19.34 6.32 -0.77
C HIS A 12 17.93 6.45 -0.17
N HIS A 13 16.89 6.75 -0.96
CA HIS A 13 15.49 6.71 -0.50
C HIS A 13 14.52 6.77 -1.67
N GLU A 14 13.36 6.13 -1.50
CA GLU A 14 12.17 6.29 -2.33
C GLU A 14 11.04 6.95 -1.55
N LEU A 15 11.07 6.85 -0.21
CA LEU A 15 10.08 7.46 0.67
C LEU A 15 10.80 8.25 1.76
N LEU A 16 10.37 9.48 1.98
CA LEU A 16 10.87 10.34 3.04
C LEU A 16 9.72 10.77 3.94
N LEU A 17 9.87 10.57 5.24
CA LEU A 17 8.95 11.10 6.26
C LEU A 17 9.68 12.14 7.08
N ILE A 18 9.01 13.27 7.34
CA ILE A 18 9.53 14.36 8.15
C ILE A 18 8.56 14.63 9.29
N GLN A 19 9.05 14.65 10.52
CA GLN A 19 8.25 15.01 11.68
C GLN A 19 7.98 16.52 11.66
N VAL A 20 6.70 16.91 11.61
CA VAL A 20 6.30 18.32 11.49
C VAL A 20 5.77 18.91 12.79
N GLY A 21 5.60 18.11 13.84
CA GLY A 21 5.13 18.55 15.15
C GLY A 21 3.63 18.40 15.37
N ALA A 22 3.22 18.47 16.63
CA ALA A 22 1.84 18.20 17.04
C ALA A 22 0.85 19.29 16.62
N ASP A 23 1.32 20.49 16.36
CA ASP A 23 0.52 21.64 15.93
C ASP A 23 0.42 21.78 14.40
N ALA A 24 1.00 20.85 13.65
CA ALA A 24 0.84 20.82 12.19
C ALA A 24 -0.61 20.54 11.80
N THR A 25 -1.02 21.10 10.66
CA THR A 25 -2.37 20.86 10.13
C THR A 25 -2.53 19.39 9.74
N PRO A 26 -3.53 18.68 10.28
CA PRO A 26 -3.79 17.30 9.93
C PRO A 26 -4.33 17.18 8.50
N ILE A 27 -4.27 15.95 7.94
CA ILE A 27 -4.92 15.64 6.67
C ILE A 27 -6.44 15.82 6.83
N PRO A 28 -7.11 16.64 6.00
CA PRO A 28 -8.56 16.83 6.09
C PRO A 28 -9.31 15.51 5.82
N ALA A 29 -10.38 15.29 6.57
CA ALA A 29 -11.29 14.18 6.32
C ALA A 29 -12.13 14.41 5.05
N GLY A 30 -12.60 13.31 4.43
CA GLY A 30 -13.49 13.37 3.28
C GLY A 30 -12.77 13.60 1.95
N ARG A 31 -13.54 14.05 0.95
CA ARG A 31 -13.02 14.27 -0.39
C ARG A 31 -12.11 15.49 -0.39
N ARG A 32 -10.91 15.33 -0.93
CA ARG A 32 -9.89 16.37 -0.95
C ARG A 32 -8.98 16.20 -2.16
N VAL A 33 -8.34 17.28 -2.54
CA VAL A 33 -7.23 17.25 -3.48
C VAL A 33 -5.98 16.73 -2.76
N GLY A 34 -5.24 15.86 -3.40
CA GLY A 34 -4.03 15.27 -2.85
C GLY A 34 -3.76 13.90 -3.46
N MET A 35 -2.76 13.21 -2.96
CA MET A 35 -2.46 11.85 -3.38
C MET A 35 -3.54 10.90 -2.84
N TYR A 36 -4.05 10.00 -3.69
CA TYR A 36 -5.04 9.00 -3.29
C TYR A 36 -4.39 7.90 -2.46
N HIS A 37 -3.45 7.18 -3.02
CA HIS A 37 -2.59 6.24 -2.30
C HIS A 37 -1.29 6.00 -3.07
N PHE A 38 -0.36 5.29 -2.45
CA PHE A 38 0.80 4.73 -3.14
C PHE A 38 0.88 3.24 -2.87
N GLY A 39 1.49 2.50 -3.80
CA GLY A 39 1.61 1.06 -3.73
C GLY A 39 3.03 0.62 -3.38
N LEU A 40 3.13 -0.35 -2.48
CA LEU A 40 4.38 -1.02 -2.13
C LEU A 40 4.26 -2.50 -2.48
N LYS A 41 5.09 -2.94 -3.42
CA LYS A 41 5.18 -4.36 -3.75
C LYS A 41 5.90 -5.09 -2.62
N VAL A 42 5.24 -6.07 -2.01
CA VAL A 42 5.79 -6.83 -0.87
C VAL A 42 6.26 -8.23 -1.25
N GLY A 43 6.05 -8.64 -2.49
CA GLY A 43 6.48 -9.94 -2.98
C GLY A 43 5.82 -10.31 -4.31
N ASP A 44 5.95 -11.59 -4.69
CA ASP A 44 5.43 -12.14 -5.94
C ASP A 44 4.49 -13.33 -5.73
N THR A 45 4.15 -13.63 -4.48
CA THR A 45 3.30 -14.78 -4.13
C THR A 45 2.27 -14.40 -3.08
N ASP A 46 1.15 -15.12 -3.06
CA ASP A 46 0.13 -14.97 -2.02
C ASP A 46 0.68 -15.31 -0.63
N GLU A 47 1.64 -16.22 -0.54
CA GLU A 47 2.29 -16.54 0.73
C GLU A 47 3.03 -15.33 1.31
N GLU A 48 3.71 -14.57 0.46
CA GLU A 48 4.37 -13.33 0.86
C GLU A 48 3.35 -12.26 1.29
N LEU A 49 2.19 -12.20 0.63
CA LEU A 49 1.12 -11.30 1.03
C LEU A 49 0.51 -11.72 2.38
N ARG A 50 0.31 -13.04 2.61
CA ARG A 50 -0.12 -13.56 3.92
C ARG A 50 0.89 -13.22 5.02
N ALA A 51 2.19 -13.32 4.72
CA ALA A 51 3.24 -12.95 5.67
C ALA A 51 3.19 -11.44 6.00
N ALA A 52 2.95 -10.60 5.02
CA ALA A 52 2.74 -9.16 5.24
C ALA A 52 1.50 -8.91 6.10
N LEU A 53 0.39 -9.59 5.83
CA LEU A 53 -0.83 -9.51 6.64
C LEU A 53 -0.56 -9.91 8.10
N GLN A 54 0.18 -10.99 8.31
CA GLN A 54 0.51 -11.44 9.66
C GLN A 54 1.35 -10.40 10.41
N ARG A 55 2.31 -9.76 9.74
CA ARG A 55 3.09 -8.69 10.35
C ARG A 55 2.22 -7.48 10.74
N LEU A 56 1.23 -7.14 9.91
CA LEU A 56 0.27 -6.08 10.24
C LEU A 56 -0.56 -6.44 11.47
N VAL A 57 -1.06 -7.67 11.52
CA VAL A 57 -1.83 -8.19 12.67
C VAL A 57 -0.97 -8.14 13.95
N ASP A 58 0.26 -8.63 13.88
CA ASP A 58 1.18 -8.66 15.03
C ASP A 58 1.54 -7.25 15.51
N ALA A 59 1.61 -6.30 14.59
CA ALA A 59 1.88 -4.90 14.91
C ALA A 59 0.63 -4.10 15.33
N GLY A 60 -0.55 -4.72 15.31
CA GLY A 60 -1.81 -4.05 15.64
C GLY A 60 -2.27 -3.04 14.60
N VAL A 61 -1.85 -3.18 13.34
CA VAL A 61 -2.24 -2.29 12.25
C VAL A 61 -3.50 -2.83 11.58
N PRO A 62 -4.63 -2.08 11.62
CA PRO A 62 -5.86 -2.53 10.97
C PRO A 62 -5.72 -2.54 9.44
N VAL A 63 -6.27 -3.58 8.81
CA VAL A 63 -6.42 -3.63 7.36
C VAL A 63 -7.78 -3.04 7.01
N SER A 64 -7.80 -1.96 6.22
CA SER A 64 -9.03 -1.26 5.85
C SER A 64 -9.75 -1.90 4.66
N GLY A 65 -9.06 -2.72 3.88
CA GLY A 65 -9.63 -3.40 2.73
C GLY A 65 -8.66 -4.36 2.07
N SER A 66 -9.19 -5.12 1.12
CA SER A 66 -8.42 -6.02 0.27
C SER A 66 -9.09 -6.15 -1.09
N ALA A 67 -8.33 -6.51 -2.10
CA ALA A 67 -8.87 -6.69 -3.44
C ALA A 67 -8.02 -7.63 -4.29
N ASP A 68 -8.68 -8.34 -5.18
CA ASP A 68 -8.07 -9.05 -6.30
C ASP A 68 -8.30 -8.20 -7.56
N HIS A 69 -7.22 -7.59 -8.03
CA HIS A 69 -7.23 -6.77 -9.25
C HIS A 69 -6.89 -7.57 -10.52
N GLY A 70 -6.80 -8.90 -10.41
CA GLY A 70 -6.36 -9.77 -11.51
C GLY A 70 -4.86 -9.78 -11.67
N MET A 71 -4.24 -8.64 -11.90
CA MET A 71 -2.79 -8.48 -12.02
C MET A 71 -2.06 -8.43 -10.68
N THR A 72 -2.75 -8.00 -9.63
CA THR A 72 -2.22 -7.92 -8.26
C THR A 72 -3.24 -8.42 -7.27
N HIS A 73 -2.74 -8.93 -6.13
CA HIS A 73 -3.52 -9.14 -4.92
C HIS A 73 -3.07 -8.14 -3.88
N SER A 74 -4.02 -7.42 -3.28
CA SER A 74 -3.72 -6.21 -2.52
C SER A 74 -4.40 -6.17 -1.17
N LEU A 75 -3.68 -5.58 -0.20
CA LEU A 75 -4.19 -5.18 1.10
C LEU A 75 -4.08 -3.66 1.21
N TYR A 76 -5.05 -3.02 1.86
CA TYR A 76 -5.05 -1.58 2.07
C TYR A 76 -4.97 -1.27 3.55
N VAL A 77 -4.08 -0.36 3.90
CA VAL A 77 -3.90 0.15 5.26
C VAL A 77 -3.80 1.67 5.24
N ALA A 78 -3.95 2.28 6.39
CA ALA A 78 -3.66 3.70 6.58
C ALA A 78 -2.48 3.85 7.51
N ASP A 79 -1.62 4.83 7.24
CA ASP A 79 -0.59 5.23 8.20
C ASP A 79 -1.23 6.01 9.36
N PRO A 80 -0.47 6.34 10.43
CA PRO A 80 -1.04 7.08 11.57
C PRO A 80 -1.64 8.44 11.22
N ASP A 81 -1.22 9.05 10.12
CA ASP A 81 -1.75 10.35 9.66
C ASP A 81 -2.95 10.21 8.73
N GLY A 82 -3.30 8.98 8.32
CA GLY A 82 -4.43 8.71 7.45
C GLY A 82 -4.08 8.61 5.95
N ASN A 83 -2.80 8.52 5.59
CA ASN A 83 -2.43 8.23 4.21
C ASN A 83 -2.73 6.77 3.89
N GLU A 84 -3.40 6.54 2.75
CA GLU A 84 -3.68 5.17 2.29
C GLU A 84 -2.45 4.56 1.62
N ILE A 85 -2.19 3.31 1.96
CA ILE A 85 -1.09 2.53 1.40
C ILE A 85 -1.64 1.21 0.90
N GLU A 86 -1.32 0.86 -0.34
CA GLU A 86 -1.62 -0.44 -0.91
C GLU A 86 -0.38 -1.32 -0.80
N LEU A 87 -0.52 -2.48 -0.14
CA LEU A 87 0.52 -3.51 -0.08
C LEU A 87 0.11 -4.63 -1.04
N TYR A 88 0.95 -4.97 -2.01
CA TYR A 88 0.53 -5.90 -3.03
C TYR A 88 1.62 -6.88 -3.46
N VAL A 89 1.16 -7.97 -4.05
CA VAL A 89 1.99 -8.92 -4.80
C VAL A 89 1.47 -8.99 -6.23
N ASP A 90 2.38 -9.25 -7.18
CA ASP A 90 1.98 -9.50 -8.57
C ASP A 90 1.43 -10.91 -8.72
N VAL A 91 0.46 -11.07 -9.61
CA VAL A 91 -0.05 -12.38 -10.02
C VAL A 91 0.81 -12.89 -11.18
N PRO A 92 1.49 -14.04 -11.04
CA PRO A 92 2.34 -14.56 -12.11
C PRO A 92 1.57 -14.83 -13.39
N GLY A 93 2.20 -14.57 -14.54
CA GLY A 93 1.66 -14.89 -15.85
C GLY A 93 0.55 -13.98 -16.36
N VAL A 94 0.22 -12.92 -15.64
CA VAL A 94 -0.79 -11.92 -16.05
C VAL A 94 -0.09 -10.78 -16.78
N ASP A 95 -0.62 -10.43 -17.96
CA ASP A 95 -0.15 -9.27 -18.71
C ASP A 95 -0.80 -7.99 -18.14
N TRP A 96 -0.10 -7.30 -17.25
CA TRP A 96 -0.59 -6.06 -16.65
C TRP A 96 -0.59 -4.88 -17.63
N GLU A 97 0.07 -5.01 -18.79
CA GLU A 97 0.05 -3.99 -19.83
C GLU A 97 -1.22 -4.07 -20.70
N ASP A 98 -1.96 -5.19 -20.63
CA ASP A 98 -3.25 -5.33 -21.29
C ASP A 98 -4.27 -4.37 -20.65
N PRO A 99 -4.85 -3.41 -21.41
CA PRO A 99 -5.80 -2.45 -20.86
C PRO A 99 -7.03 -3.11 -20.22
N ASP A 100 -7.48 -4.26 -20.71
CA ASP A 100 -8.62 -4.97 -20.15
C ASP A 100 -8.31 -5.55 -18.76
N VAL A 101 -7.06 -5.97 -18.55
CA VAL A 101 -6.58 -6.41 -17.24
C VAL A 101 -6.39 -5.21 -16.31
N LEU A 102 -5.70 -4.19 -16.79
CA LEU A 102 -5.36 -3.00 -15.99
C LEU A 102 -6.60 -2.26 -15.50
N MET A 103 -7.62 -2.16 -16.33
CA MET A 103 -8.85 -1.40 -16.07
C MET A 103 -10.02 -2.27 -15.62
N GLY A 104 -9.79 -3.56 -15.43
CA GLY A 104 -10.82 -4.49 -14.98
C GLY A 104 -11.31 -4.20 -13.56
N PRO A 105 -12.58 -4.56 -13.24
CA PRO A 105 -13.11 -4.32 -11.89
C PRO A 105 -12.40 -5.21 -10.86
N PRO A 106 -12.21 -4.73 -9.64
CA PRO A 106 -11.67 -5.55 -8.56
C PRO A 106 -12.67 -6.62 -8.14
N ARG A 107 -12.13 -7.76 -7.67
CA ARG A 107 -12.90 -8.88 -7.14
C ARG A 107 -12.52 -9.11 -5.68
N PRO A 108 -13.35 -9.84 -4.91
CA PRO A 108 -12.98 -10.21 -3.54
C PRO A 108 -11.67 -11.02 -3.52
N LEU A 109 -10.75 -10.62 -2.65
CA LEU A 109 -9.50 -11.33 -2.45
C LEU A 109 -9.72 -12.54 -1.55
N ARG A 110 -9.16 -13.67 -1.95
CA ARG A 110 -9.14 -14.91 -1.17
C ARG A 110 -7.69 -15.31 -0.91
N LEU A 111 -7.28 -15.18 0.33
CA LEU A 111 -5.94 -15.58 0.78
C LEU A 111 -5.97 -16.91 1.53
#